data_18b28aed33ce1da7d03a79809cef1c96
#
_entry.id   18b28aed33ce1da7d03a79809cef1c96
#
_cell.length_a   1.000
_cell.length_b   1.000
_cell.length_c   1.000
_cell.angle_alpha   90.00
_cell.angle_beta   90.00
_cell.angle_gamma   90.00
#
_symmetry.space_group_name_H-M   'P 1'
#
loop_
_entity.id
_entity.type
_entity.pdbx_description
1 polymer ?
#
loop_
_entity_poly.entity_id
_entity_poly.type
_entity_poly.pdbx_seq_one_letter_code
_entity_poly.pdbx_strand_id
1 'polypeptide(L)'
;MPDAPLVSVVVPCFNHGRFLREALSSVDTPEVRTEIIVVDDGSTDSTPQVIASFETTNEFRSVRQDNAGLAAARNRGLRESRGKYVVFLDADDRLAPGAVDQGALRLDEHPECAFVFGRCVVMDHDGTLLVTPEQPRIVREHYRELLRRNYIWTPAAAMFRRDPLERIGGFNSDVDAAADYEMYLHLARHYPIYDHAQVVAHYRRHVGSMSGNAGRMLRETLSVLRRQRPFLEGDDASRVAYEEGRRAWQEFYGAHLANEISAAVRSFHWLDAIGKAVVLGVYHPHGFWHHARKKGRLVLRGQTGRTPRTVTHR
;
A
#
# COMPACT_ATOMS: atom_id res chain seq x y z
N MET A 1 8.27 15.52 33.47
CA MET A 1 9.06 14.94 32.38
C MET A 1 9.09 15.95 31.26
N PRO A 2 10.24 16.27 30.67
CA PRO A 2 10.22 17.13 29.49
C PRO A 2 9.37 16.42 28.45
N ASP A 3 8.43 17.19 27.96
CA ASP A 3 7.31 16.81 27.12
C ASP A 3 7.61 15.71 26.11
N ALA A 4 6.94 14.57 26.20
CA ALA A 4 6.98 13.50 25.19
C ALA A 4 6.47 14.06 23.85
N PRO A 5 6.96 13.59 22.67
CA PRO A 5 6.42 13.98 21.38
C PRO A 5 4.94 13.59 21.30
N LEU A 6 4.13 14.40 20.63
CA LEU A 6 2.74 14.06 20.39
C LEU A 6 2.62 13.04 19.25
N VAL A 7 3.46 13.17 18.22
CA VAL A 7 3.46 12.33 17.03
C VAL A 7 4.84 11.67 16.85
N SER A 8 4.84 10.39 16.49
CA SER A 8 6.01 9.66 15.97
C SER A 8 5.81 9.36 14.50
N VAL A 9 6.71 9.84 13.64
CA VAL A 9 6.76 9.45 12.22
C VAL A 9 7.79 8.33 12.09
N VAL A 10 7.31 7.13 11.78
CA VAL A 10 8.12 5.93 11.59
C VAL A 10 8.40 5.76 10.09
N VAL A 11 9.68 5.70 9.72
CA VAL A 11 10.14 5.58 8.33
C VAL A 11 10.90 4.26 8.16
N PRO A 12 10.24 3.17 7.74
CA PRO A 12 10.93 1.94 7.38
C PRO A 12 11.70 2.16 6.07
N CYS A 13 12.97 1.73 6.02
CA CYS A 13 13.82 1.93 4.86
C CYS A 13 14.66 0.68 4.55
N PHE A 14 14.61 0.21 3.31
CA PHE A 14 15.51 -0.80 2.78
C PHE A 14 15.91 -0.45 1.35
N ASN A 15 17.17 -0.06 1.15
CA ASN A 15 17.72 0.32 -0.15
C ASN A 15 16.94 1.42 -0.89
N HIS A 16 16.48 2.44 -0.13
CA HIS A 16 15.77 3.61 -0.67
C HIS A 16 16.50 4.93 -0.39
N GLY A 17 17.82 4.92 -0.22
CA GLY A 17 18.62 6.12 0.05
C GLY A 17 18.39 7.27 -0.92
N ARG A 18 18.10 6.98 -2.18
CA ARG A 18 17.79 7.98 -3.22
C ARG A 18 16.52 8.79 -2.93
N PHE A 19 15.53 8.22 -2.25
CA PHE A 19 14.24 8.86 -1.95
C PHE A 19 14.14 9.34 -0.50
N LEU A 20 14.87 8.69 0.40
CA LEU A 20 14.77 8.89 1.84
C LEU A 20 14.93 10.37 2.24
N ARG A 21 15.82 11.12 1.58
CA ARG A 21 15.99 12.56 1.87
C ARG A 21 14.69 13.34 1.63
N GLU A 22 13.98 13.08 0.54
CA GLU A 22 12.71 13.74 0.25
C GLU A 22 11.62 13.33 1.25
N ALA A 23 11.55 12.04 1.61
CA ALA A 23 10.61 11.54 2.61
C ALA A 23 10.81 12.26 3.95
N LEU A 24 12.04 12.29 4.46
CA LEU A 24 12.37 12.94 5.72
C LEU A 24 12.13 14.46 5.69
N SER A 25 12.50 15.12 4.60
CA SER A 25 12.28 16.57 4.44
C SER A 25 10.80 16.95 4.27
N SER A 26 9.92 15.99 3.97
CA SER A 26 8.47 16.21 3.89
C SER A 26 7.77 16.22 5.24
N VAL A 27 8.47 15.83 6.32
CA VAL A 27 7.93 15.87 7.69
C VAL A 27 8.04 17.31 8.20
N ASP A 28 7.06 18.12 7.81
CA ASP A 28 6.91 19.50 8.25
C ASP A 28 5.80 19.59 9.30
N THR A 29 6.14 20.00 10.51
CA THR A 29 5.25 19.96 11.69
C THR A 29 5.43 21.20 12.55
N PRO A 30 5.00 22.38 12.05
CA PRO A 30 5.21 23.63 12.76
C PRO A 30 4.43 23.73 14.07
N GLU A 31 3.29 23.04 14.20
CA GLU A 31 2.37 23.17 15.34
C GLU A 31 2.48 21.99 16.33
N VAL A 32 2.97 20.83 15.86
CA VAL A 32 2.93 19.59 16.65
C VAL A 32 4.34 19.07 16.92
N ARG A 33 4.64 18.79 18.18
CA ARG A 33 5.92 18.18 18.56
C ARG A 33 6.04 16.75 18.04
N THR A 34 6.96 16.55 17.11
CA THR A 34 7.09 15.32 16.35
C THR A 34 8.50 14.73 16.49
N GLU A 35 8.61 13.41 16.69
CA GLU A 35 9.86 12.68 16.52
C GLU A 35 9.83 11.90 15.21
N ILE A 36 11.00 11.77 14.58
CA ILE A 36 11.20 10.93 13.39
C ILE A 36 12.05 9.73 13.76
N ILE A 37 11.59 8.53 13.40
CA ILE A 37 12.29 7.28 13.68
C ILE A 37 12.51 6.54 12.35
N VAL A 38 13.75 6.53 11.86
CA VAL A 38 14.13 5.75 10.69
C VAL A 38 14.53 4.34 11.12
N VAL A 39 13.93 3.32 10.52
CA VAL A 39 14.34 1.95 10.71
C VAL A 39 15.03 1.46 9.43
N ASP A 40 16.37 1.40 9.46
CA ASP A 40 17.17 0.84 8.38
C ASP A 40 17.16 -0.69 8.47
N ASP A 41 16.40 -1.33 7.60
CA ASP A 41 16.19 -2.78 7.54
C ASP A 41 17.33 -3.50 6.78
N GLY A 42 18.59 -3.14 7.10
CA GLY A 42 19.78 -3.78 6.54
C GLY A 42 20.18 -3.27 5.15
N SER A 43 19.98 -1.97 4.87
CA SER A 43 20.34 -1.39 3.58
C SER A 43 21.82 -1.49 3.24
N THR A 44 22.11 -1.65 1.96
CA THR A 44 23.45 -1.78 1.36
C THR A 44 23.77 -0.66 0.36
N ASP A 45 22.81 0.23 0.11
CA ASP A 45 22.95 1.42 -0.74
C ASP A 45 23.40 2.67 0.06
N SER A 46 23.10 3.87 -0.44
CA SER A 46 23.43 5.14 0.23
C SER A 46 22.52 5.48 1.43
N THR A 47 21.61 4.61 1.85
CA THR A 47 20.70 4.85 2.98
C THR A 47 21.41 5.25 4.26
N PRO A 48 22.48 4.57 4.74
CA PRO A 48 23.18 4.96 5.97
C PRO A 48 23.77 6.37 5.91
N GLN A 49 24.32 6.78 4.75
CA GLN A 49 24.89 8.12 4.56
C GLN A 49 23.80 9.19 4.61
N VAL A 50 22.63 8.92 4.04
CA VAL A 50 21.49 9.85 4.13
C VAL A 50 21.02 9.98 5.57
N ILE A 51 20.84 8.88 6.31
CA ILE A 51 20.46 8.87 7.71
C ILE A 51 21.42 9.75 8.54
N ALA A 52 22.72 9.51 8.42
CA ALA A 52 23.74 10.26 9.15
C ALA A 52 23.67 11.79 8.91
N SER A 53 23.16 12.23 7.75
CA SER A 53 23.01 13.65 7.45
C SER A 53 21.82 14.32 8.16
N PHE A 54 20.90 13.54 8.77
CA PHE A 54 19.75 14.00 9.54
C PHE A 54 19.93 13.85 11.06
N GLU A 55 20.94 13.12 11.53
CA GLU A 55 21.21 12.90 12.97
C GLU A 55 21.78 14.16 13.67
N THR A 56 21.12 15.30 13.45
CA THR A 56 21.56 16.60 14.01
C THR A 56 20.60 17.14 15.07
N THR A 57 19.44 16.51 15.27
CA THR A 57 18.42 16.95 16.23
C THR A 57 18.03 15.82 17.18
N ASN A 58 17.59 16.19 18.40
CA ASN A 58 17.13 15.23 19.40
C ASN A 58 15.80 14.55 19.03
N GLU A 59 15.05 15.09 18.07
CA GLU A 59 13.79 14.57 17.57
C GLU A 59 13.98 13.53 16.46
N PHE A 60 15.21 13.41 15.93
CA PHE A 60 15.54 12.38 14.94
C PHE A 60 16.28 11.22 15.59
N ARG A 61 15.86 10.01 15.29
CA ARG A 61 16.52 8.77 15.73
C ARG A 61 16.56 7.77 14.58
N SER A 62 17.64 7.00 14.54
CA SER A 62 17.75 5.88 13.63
C SER A 62 17.99 4.58 14.38
N VAL A 63 17.49 3.49 13.82
CA VAL A 63 17.71 2.12 14.30
C VAL A 63 18.03 1.24 13.11
N ARG A 64 19.16 0.53 13.16
CA ARG A 64 19.52 -0.47 12.15
C ARG A 64 19.20 -1.88 12.64
N GLN A 65 18.70 -2.72 11.77
CA GLN A 65 18.48 -4.15 12.00
C GLN A 65 18.91 -4.97 10.80
N ASP A 66 19.06 -6.29 10.98
CA ASP A 66 19.17 -7.21 9.84
C ASP A 66 17.84 -7.24 9.09
N ASN A 67 17.88 -7.40 7.75
CA ASN A 67 16.67 -7.37 6.93
C ASN A 67 15.65 -8.42 7.39
N ALA A 68 14.53 -7.94 7.90
CA ALA A 68 13.43 -8.73 8.42
C ALA A 68 12.08 -8.43 7.72
N GLY A 69 12.10 -7.55 6.71
CA GLY A 69 10.94 -7.15 5.91
C GLY A 69 10.19 -5.94 6.46
N LEU A 70 9.33 -5.38 5.60
CA LEU A 70 8.65 -4.10 5.82
C LEU A 70 7.78 -4.10 7.09
N ALA A 71 7.00 -5.16 7.31
CA ALA A 71 6.16 -5.27 8.51
C ALA A 71 6.99 -5.31 9.80
N ALA A 72 8.11 -6.04 9.80
CA ALA A 72 9.02 -6.10 10.95
C ALA A 72 9.70 -4.74 11.22
N ALA A 73 10.10 -4.02 10.17
CA ALA A 73 10.67 -2.68 10.28
C ALA A 73 9.66 -1.67 10.85
N ARG A 74 8.40 -1.69 10.37
CA ARG A 74 7.32 -0.86 10.93
C ARG A 74 7.05 -1.18 12.40
N ASN A 75 7.01 -2.46 12.76
CA ASN A 75 6.84 -2.90 14.16
C ASN A 75 8.03 -2.49 15.04
N ARG A 76 9.26 -2.53 14.51
CA ARG A 76 10.42 -2.01 15.23
C ARG A 76 10.27 -0.52 15.49
N GLY A 77 9.89 0.27 14.50
CA GLY A 77 9.64 1.70 14.66
C GLY A 77 8.52 2.00 15.64
N LEU A 78 7.43 1.21 15.64
CA LEU A 78 6.34 1.32 16.61
C LEU A 78 6.84 1.11 18.05
N ARG A 79 7.68 0.10 18.30
CA ARG A 79 8.29 -0.13 19.62
C ARG A 79 9.21 0.99 20.08
N GLU A 80 9.90 1.62 19.16
CA GLU A 80 10.79 2.76 19.44
C GLU A 80 10.02 4.08 19.63
N SER A 81 8.76 4.14 19.16
CA SER A 81 7.95 5.36 19.19
C SER A 81 7.49 5.72 20.61
N ARG A 82 7.41 7.03 20.88
CA ARG A 82 6.96 7.59 22.17
C ARG A 82 5.74 8.48 22.02
N GLY A 83 5.40 8.86 20.80
CA GLY A 83 4.24 9.70 20.50
C GLY A 83 2.91 9.03 20.86
N LYS A 84 1.94 9.84 21.23
CA LYS A 84 0.54 9.45 21.41
C LYS A 84 -0.05 8.95 20.09
N TYR A 85 0.40 9.55 18.98
CA TYR A 85 0.01 9.24 17.61
C TYR A 85 1.20 8.75 16.79
N VAL A 86 0.92 7.91 15.79
CA VAL A 86 1.94 7.32 14.92
C VAL A 86 1.52 7.47 13.47
N VAL A 87 2.47 7.89 12.62
CA VAL A 87 2.36 7.85 11.14
C VAL A 87 3.44 6.91 10.63
N PHE A 88 3.12 6.06 9.66
CA PHE A 88 4.11 5.26 8.94
C PHE A 88 4.32 5.86 7.55
N LEU A 89 5.49 6.43 7.33
CA LEU A 89 5.89 7.04 6.07
C LEU A 89 6.88 6.12 5.35
N ASP A 90 6.46 5.51 4.23
CA ASP A 90 7.38 4.72 3.43
C ASP A 90 8.48 5.61 2.85
N ALA A 91 9.71 5.09 2.81
CA ALA A 91 10.92 5.88 2.49
C ALA A 91 10.94 6.44 1.05
N ASP A 92 10.04 6.00 0.19
CA ASP A 92 9.84 6.49 -1.18
C ASP A 92 8.62 7.42 -1.35
N ASP A 93 7.79 7.57 -0.30
CA ASP A 93 6.64 8.47 -0.28
C ASP A 93 7.00 9.86 0.32
N ARG A 94 6.03 10.79 0.32
CA ARG A 94 6.13 12.09 1.00
C ARG A 94 4.82 12.39 1.73
N LEU A 95 4.92 13.07 2.86
CA LEU A 95 3.76 13.73 3.46
C LEU A 95 3.42 15.01 2.70
N ALA A 96 2.15 15.35 2.63
CA ALA A 96 1.72 16.66 2.15
C ALA A 96 1.94 17.72 3.25
N PRO A 97 2.13 18.99 2.89
CA PRO A 97 2.28 20.06 3.87
C PRO A 97 1.14 20.08 4.90
N GLY A 98 1.47 20.17 6.19
CA GLY A 98 0.50 20.19 7.29
C GLY A 98 -0.19 18.85 7.58
N ALA A 99 0.20 17.75 6.93
CA ALA A 99 -0.44 16.44 7.09
C ALA A 99 -0.41 15.92 8.54
N VAL A 100 0.71 16.13 9.23
CA VAL A 100 0.87 15.68 10.63
C VAL A 100 -0.01 16.50 11.57
N ASP A 101 0.02 17.83 11.44
CA ASP A 101 -0.81 18.72 12.26
C ASP A 101 -2.29 18.44 12.09
N GLN A 102 -2.73 18.26 10.83
CA GLN A 102 -4.10 17.92 10.50
C GLN A 102 -4.51 16.54 11.09
N GLY A 103 -3.66 15.53 10.94
CA GLY A 103 -3.94 14.20 11.50
C GLY A 103 -4.09 14.23 13.02
N ALA A 104 -3.20 14.94 13.73
CA ALA A 104 -3.25 15.10 15.19
C ALA A 104 -4.53 15.82 15.62
N LEU A 105 -4.88 16.94 14.95
CA LEU A 105 -6.12 17.68 15.20
C LEU A 105 -7.35 16.78 15.04
N ARG A 106 -7.43 16.02 13.93
CA ARG A 106 -8.57 15.13 13.67
C ARG A 106 -8.67 14.01 14.69
N LEU A 107 -7.56 13.45 15.15
CA LEU A 107 -7.57 12.46 16.23
C LEU A 107 -8.01 13.07 17.56
N ASP A 108 -7.66 14.31 17.88
CA ASP A 108 -8.13 14.96 19.10
C ASP A 108 -9.64 15.29 19.04
N GLU A 109 -10.16 15.65 17.86
CA GLU A 109 -11.60 15.86 17.60
C GLU A 109 -12.42 14.54 17.66
N HIS A 110 -11.80 13.40 17.36
CA HIS A 110 -12.44 12.08 17.28
C HIS A 110 -11.78 11.08 18.25
N PRO A 111 -11.96 11.27 19.58
CA PRO A 111 -11.28 10.44 20.59
C PRO A 111 -11.64 8.95 20.53
N GLU A 112 -12.79 8.60 19.96
CA GLU A 112 -13.27 7.22 19.78
C GLU A 112 -12.56 6.48 18.64
N CYS A 113 -11.97 7.20 17.67
CA CYS A 113 -11.36 6.61 16.49
C CYS A 113 -9.98 6.04 16.78
N ALA A 114 -9.69 4.83 16.28
CA ALA A 114 -8.35 4.24 16.34
C ALA A 114 -7.37 4.94 15.40
N PHE A 115 -7.85 5.42 14.26
CA PHE A 115 -7.07 6.22 13.33
C PHE A 115 -7.97 7.12 12.48
N VAL A 116 -7.33 8.14 11.92
CA VAL A 116 -7.91 9.02 10.89
C VAL A 116 -7.12 8.88 9.61
N PHE A 117 -7.76 9.10 8.47
CA PHE A 117 -7.08 9.02 7.18
C PHE A 117 -7.59 10.07 6.19
N GLY A 118 -6.72 10.39 5.24
CA GLY A 118 -7.01 11.33 4.16
C GLY A 118 -6.80 10.69 2.78
N ARG A 119 -6.52 11.55 1.82
CA ARG A 119 -6.26 11.19 0.42
C ARG A 119 -4.77 11.20 0.15
N CYS A 120 -4.36 10.44 -0.86
CA CYS A 120 -3.04 10.57 -1.42
C CYS A 120 -3.10 10.98 -2.90
N VAL A 121 -2.09 11.72 -3.34
CA VAL A 121 -1.85 12.03 -4.76
C VAL A 121 -0.71 11.16 -5.26
N VAL A 122 -0.86 10.59 -6.44
CA VAL A 122 0.21 9.79 -7.06
C VAL A 122 1.29 10.70 -7.60
N MET A 123 2.54 10.34 -7.42
CA MET A 123 3.69 10.98 -8.05
C MET A 123 4.54 9.94 -8.80
N ASP A 124 5.28 10.39 -9.80
CA ASP A 124 6.23 9.56 -10.51
C ASP A 124 7.57 9.41 -9.74
N HIS A 125 8.54 8.74 -10.37
CA HIS A 125 9.87 8.51 -9.78
C HIS A 125 10.65 9.79 -9.50
N ASP A 126 10.39 10.88 -10.25
CA ASP A 126 11.03 12.19 -10.07
C ASP A 126 10.28 13.09 -9.08
N GLY A 127 9.14 12.63 -8.56
CA GLY A 127 8.30 13.39 -7.63
C GLY A 127 7.32 14.35 -8.29
N THR A 128 7.13 14.26 -9.62
CA THR A 128 6.10 15.01 -10.34
C THR A 128 4.73 14.43 -10.04
N LEU A 129 3.78 15.28 -9.63
CA LEU A 129 2.43 14.83 -9.31
C LEU A 129 1.69 14.42 -10.59
N LEU A 130 1.03 13.26 -10.52
CA LEU A 130 0.26 12.68 -11.60
C LEU A 130 -1.24 12.83 -11.38
N VAL A 131 -2.02 12.70 -12.45
CA VAL A 131 -3.47 12.57 -12.34
C VAL A 131 -3.80 11.36 -11.46
N THR A 132 -4.44 11.63 -10.34
CA THR A 132 -4.78 10.61 -9.36
C THR A 132 -6.26 10.24 -9.51
N PRO A 133 -6.60 8.96 -9.60
CA PRO A 133 -7.99 8.52 -9.60
C PRO A 133 -8.73 9.03 -8.36
N GLU A 134 -10.02 9.34 -8.52
CA GLU A 134 -10.85 9.79 -7.43
C GLU A 134 -10.88 8.75 -6.29
N GLN A 135 -10.68 9.23 -5.08
CA GLN A 135 -10.75 8.44 -3.86
C GLN A 135 -12.09 8.79 -3.16
N PRO A 136 -13.06 7.89 -3.17
CA PRO A 136 -14.37 8.19 -2.63
C PRO A 136 -14.30 8.46 -1.13
N ARG A 137 -15.16 9.37 -0.66
CA ARG A 137 -15.32 9.59 0.78
C ARG A 137 -16.14 8.47 1.39
N ILE A 138 -15.60 7.83 2.42
CA ILE A 138 -16.27 6.78 3.18
C ILE A 138 -16.66 7.35 4.54
N VAL A 139 -17.96 7.35 4.89
CA VAL A 139 -18.47 7.96 6.12
C VAL A 139 -18.97 6.94 7.14
N ARG A 140 -19.27 5.72 6.72
CA ARG A 140 -19.85 4.66 7.56
C ARG A 140 -19.40 3.29 7.08
N GLU A 141 -19.59 2.29 7.95
CA GLU A 141 -19.39 0.88 7.60
C GLU A 141 -17.96 0.59 7.10
N HIS A 142 -16.98 1.30 7.65
CA HIS A 142 -15.60 1.26 7.18
C HIS A 142 -15.03 -0.16 7.07
N TYR A 143 -15.34 -1.05 8.02
CA TYR A 143 -14.92 -2.45 7.93
C TYR A 143 -15.48 -3.15 6.69
N ARG A 144 -16.79 -2.99 6.41
CA ARG A 144 -17.42 -3.57 5.21
C ARG A 144 -16.88 -2.97 3.92
N GLU A 145 -16.64 -1.65 3.91
CA GLU A 145 -16.05 -1.00 2.74
C GLU A 145 -14.59 -1.45 2.52
N LEU A 146 -13.81 -1.66 3.58
CA LEU A 146 -12.49 -2.26 3.50
C LEU A 146 -12.54 -3.71 3.01
N LEU A 147 -13.54 -4.50 3.40
CA LEU A 147 -13.73 -5.84 2.82
C LEU A 147 -13.96 -5.80 1.31
N ARG A 148 -14.67 -4.78 0.78
CA ARG A 148 -14.89 -4.59 -0.66
C ARG A 148 -13.64 -4.14 -1.40
N ARG A 149 -12.86 -3.23 -0.80
CA ARG A 149 -11.64 -2.66 -1.40
C ARG A 149 -10.77 -1.96 -0.36
N ASN A 150 -9.47 -1.98 -0.55
CA ASN A 150 -8.59 -1.06 0.17
C ASN A 150 -8.68 0.33 -0.48
N TYR A 151 -9.29 1.28 0.22
CA TYR A 151 -9.41 2.67 -0.20
C TYR A 151 -8.39 3.60 0.47
N ILE A 152 -7.54 3.06 1.36
CA ILE A 152 -6.41 3.75 1.99
C ILE A 152 -5.14 3.22 1.32
N TRP A 153 -4.59 3.99 0.38
CA TRP A 153 -3.62 3.48 -0.60
C TRP A 153 -2.19 3.35 -0.07
N THR A 154 -1.85 4.10 0.97
CA THR A 154 -0.53 4.07 1.61
C THR A 154 -0.67 4.32 3.10
N PRO A 155 0.18 3.72 3.96
CA PRO A 155 0.15 4.00 5.39
C PRO A 155 0.40 5.46 5.74
N ALA A 156 1.13 6.18 4.88
CA ALA A 156 1.36 7.62 5.03
C ALA A 156 0.08 8.47 4.94
N ALA A 157 -1.01 7.91 4.39
CA ALA A 157 -2.31 8.57 4.34
C ALA A 157 -3.12 8.44 5.65
N ALA A 158 -2.59 7.74 6.66
CA ALA A 158 -3.28 7.51 7.92
C ALA A 158 -2.42 7.89 9.14
N MET A 159 -3.06 8.46 10.16
CA MET A 159 -2.46 8.67 11.48
C MET A 159 -3.21 7.85 12.51
N PHE A 160 -2.47 7.10 13.32
CA PHE A 160 -2.98 6.10 14.26
C PHE A 160 -2.81 6.53 15.71
N ARG A 161 -3.75 6.17 16.57
CA ARG A 161 -3.47 6.12 18.01
C ARG A 161 -2.54 4.95 18.29
N ARG A 162 -1.51 5.19 19.09
CA ARG A 162 -0.55 4.13 19.45
C ARG A 162 -1.19 2.98 20.22
N ASP A 163 -2.03 3.27 21.22
CA ASP A 163 -2.64 2.23 22.06
C ASP A 163 -3.46 1.18 21.28
N PRO A 164 -4.38 1.53 20.36
CA PRO A 164 -5.05 0.54 19.53
C PRO A 164 -4.10 -0.29 18.66
N LEU A 165 -3.03 0.32 18.09
CA LEU A 165 -2.01 -0.39 17.33
C LEU A 165 -1.28 -1.44 18.18
N GLU A 166 -0.86 -1.06 19.40
CA GLU A 166 -0.18 -1.95 20.33
C GLU A 166 -1.08 -3.10 20.78
N ARG A 167 -2.36 -2.81 21.04
CA ARG A 167 -3.35 -3.83 21.44
C ARG A 167 -3.59 -4.90 20.37
N ILE A 168 -3.52 -4.54 19.08
CA ILE A 168 -3.66 -5.52 18.01
C ILE A 168 -2.33 -6.20 17.64
N GLY A 169 -1.20 -5.80 18.28
CA GLY A 169 0.12 -6.35 18.03
C GLY A 169 0.88 -5.73 16.85
N GLY A 170 0.39 -4.59 16.32
CA GLY A 170 1.00 -3.91 15.17
C GLY A 170 0.71 -4.59 13.82
N PHE A 171 1.71 -4.58 12.93
CA PHE A 171 1.63 -5.21 11.62
C PHE A 171 1.89 -6.70 11.70
N ASN A 172 1.12 -7.48 10.96
CA ASN A 172 1.32 -8.92 10.86
C ASN A 172 2.50 -9.24 9.94
N SER A 173 3.55 -9.84 10.50
CA SER A 173 4.77 -10.20 9.74
C SER A 173 4.59 -11.36 8.75
N ASP A 174 3.49 -12.12 8.82
CA ASP A 174 3.15 -13.15 7.82
C ASP A 174 2.60 -12.54 6.52
N VAL A 175 2.30 -11.25 6.53
CA VAL A 175 1.80 -10.48 5.38
C VAL A 175 2.74 -9.31 5.18
N ASP A 176 3.29 -9.14 3.99
CA ASP A 176 4.31 -8.11 3.76
C ASP A 176 3.77 -6.98 2.85
N ALA A 177 3.48 -7.26 1.58
CA ALA A 177 3.03 -6.22 0.64
C ALA A 177 1.59 -5.72 0.88
N ALA A 178 0.79 -6.38 1.71
CA ALA A 178 -0.57 -5.99 2.07
C ALA A 178 -0.76 -5.91 3.61
N ALA A 179 0.33 -5.70 4.36
CA ALA A 179 0.31 -5.65 5.82
C ALA A 179 -0.47 -4.45 6.36
N ASP A 180 -0.44 -3.33 5.64
CA ASP A 180 -1.24 -2.15 5.91
C ASP A 180 -2.75 -2.43 5.77
N TYR A 181 -3.14 -3.09 4.70
CA TYR A 181 -4.53 -3.47 4.46
C TYR A 181 -5.06 -4.42 5.55
N GLU A 182 -4.25 -5.38 5.96
CA GLU A 182 -4.60 -6.28 7.08
C GLU A 182 -4.80 -5.51 8.38
N MET A 183 -3.89 -4.59 8.69
CA MET A 183 -3.97 -3.73 9.88
C MET A 183 -5.21 -2.82 9.86
N TYR A 184 -5.56 -2.21 8.71
CA TYR A 184 -6.78 -1.40 8.60
C TYR A 184 -8.04 -2.21 8.87
N LEU A 185 -8.14 -3.41 8.30
CA LEU A 185 -9.26 -4.33 8.54
C LEU A 185 -9.33 -4.74 10.02
N HIS A 186 -8.18 -5.03 10.64
CA HIS A 186 -8.13 -5.40 12.05
C HIS A 186 -8.61 -4.26 12.96
N LEU A 187 -8.11 -3.04 12.74
CA LEU A 187 -8.52 -1.87 13.52
C LEU A 187 -9.99 -1.51 13.27
N ALA A 188 -10.44 -1.44 12.00
CA ALA A 188 -11.80 -1.05 11.64
C ALA A 188 -12.89 -2.04 12.13
N ARG A 189 -12.50 -3.29 12.43
CA ARG A 189 -13.40 -4.28 13.04
C ARG A 189 -13.68 -3.99 14.52
N HIS A 190 -12.72 -3.37 15.21
CA HIS A 190 -12.79 -3.16 16.66
C HIS A 190 -13.06 -1.72 17.06
N TYR A 191 -12.73 -0.76 16.19
CA TYR A 191 -12.76 0.66 16.48
C TYR A 191 -13.37 1.47 15.34
N PRO A 192 -14.03 2.60 15.62
CA PRO A 192 -14.31 3.60 14.61
C PRO A 192 -13.03 4.11 13.96
N ILE A 193 -13.15 4.54 12.71
CA ILE A 193 -12.11 5.27 11.96
C ILE A 193 -12.75 6.46 11.24
N TYR A 194 -11.98 7.49 10.94
CA TYR A 194 -12.52 8.71 10.38
C TYR A 194 -11.82 9.14 9.10
N ASP A 195 -12.63 9.45 8.07
CA ASP A 195 -12.19 9.96 6.76
C ASP A 195 -12.36 11.48 6.71
N HIS A 196 -11.25 12.22 6.78
CA HIS A 196 -11.28 13.70 6.70
C HIS A 196 -11.12 14.25 5.28
N ALA A 197 -10.93 13.39 4.29
CA ALA A 197 -10.90 13.70 2.85
C ALA A 197 -9.84 14.70 2.36
N GLN A 198 -8.91 15.14 3.22
CA GLN A 198 -7.81 16.03 2.83
C GLN A 198 -6.66 15.24 2.22
N VAL A 199 -5.88 15.86 1.33
CA VAL A 199 -4.66 15.27 0.80
C VAL A 199 -3.58 15.37 1.89
N VAL A 200 -3.03 14.23 2.29
CA VAL A 200 -2.03 14.12 3.37
C VAL A 200 -0.76 13.37 2.95
N ALA A 201 -0.78 12.68 1.82
CA ALA A 201 0.37 11.94 1.33
C ALA A 201 0.55 12.05 -0.20
N HIS A 202 1.78 11.93 -0.65
CA HIS A 202 2.14 11.76 -2.05
C HIS A 202 2.74 10.36 -2.21
N TYR A 203 2.02 9.50 -2.93
CA TYR A 203 2.38 8.10 -3.16
C TYR A 203 3.23 7.96 -4.42
N ARG A 204 4.47 7.46 -4.28
CA ARG A 204 5.42 7.33 -5.40
C ARG A 204 5.24 6.02 -6.15
N ARG A 205 5.16 6.13 -7.47
CA ARG A 205 5.23 4.99 -8.38
C ARG A 205 6.56 4.95 -9.10
N HIS A 206 7.29 3.88 -8.90
CA HIS A 206 8.58 3.65 -9.61
C HIS A 206 8.77 2.16 -9.92
N VAL A 207 9.72 1.86 -10.80
CA VAL A 207 10.13 0.48 -11.08
C VAL A 207 10.76 -0.11 -9.81
N GLY A 208 10.25 -1.24 -9.35
CA GLY A 208 10.67 -1.90 -8.10
C GLY A 208 9.73 -1.67 -6.92
N SER A 209 8.68 -0.83 -7.03
CA SER A 209 7.64 -0.74 -6.00
C SER A 209 6.97 -2.10 -5.81
N MET A 210 6.73 -2.51 -4.55
CA MET A 210 6.08 -3.79 -4.23
C MET A 210 4.69 -3.92 -4.85
N SER A 211 3.94 -2.83 -4.89
CA SER A 211 2.60 -2.75 -5.50
C SER A 211 2.61 -3.00 -7.02
N GLY A 212 3.76 -2.88 -7.68
CA GLY A 212 3.94 -3.19 -9.10
C GLY A 212 3.95 -4.68 -9.42
N ASN A 213 4.10 -5.58 -8.44
CA ASN A 213 4.07 -7.03 -8.65
C ASN A 213 2.65 -7.59 -8.50
N ALA A 214 1.90 -7.65 -9.61
CA ALA A 214 0.50 -8.07 -9.60
C ALA A 214 0.29 -9.49 -9.03
N GLY A 215 1.20 -10.42 -9.28
CA GLY A 215 1.11 -11.79 -8.78
C GLY A 215 1.28 -11.88 -7.27
N ARG A 216 2.22 -11.11 -6.70
CA ARG A 216 2.41 -10.99 -5.25
C ARG A 216 1.22 -10.32 -4.60
N MET A 217 0.79 -9.18 -5.11
CA MET A 217 -0.34 -8.42 -4.59
C MET A 217 -1.63 -9.26 -4.59
N LEU A 218 -1.91 -10.01 -5.66
CA LEU A 218 -3.08 -10.90 -5.73
C LEU A 218 -3.07 -11.93 -4.60
N ARG A 219 -1.94 -12.61 -4.39
CA ARG A 219 -1.80 -13.63 -3.33
C ARG A 219 -2.00 -13.05 -1.95
N GLU A 220 -1.31 -11.94 -1.65
CA GLU A 220 -1.31 -11.35 -0.32
C GLU A 220 -2.66 -10.70 0.00
N THR A 221 -3.24 -9.94 -0.92
CA THR A 221 -4.57 -9.34 -0.74
C THR A 221 -5.65 -10.38 -0.50
N LEU A 222 -5.66 -11.48 -1.28
CA LEU A 222 -6.61 -12.58 -1.07
C LEU A 222 -6.33 -13.36 0.23
N SER A 223 -5.07 -13.42 0.66
CA SER A 223 -4.72 -13.99 1.97
C SER A 223 -5.24 -13.14 3.11
N VAL A 224 -5.08 -11.81 3.03
CA VAL A 224 -5.65 -10.85 4.00
C VAL A 224 -7.16 -11.02 4.11
N LEU A 225 -7.87 -11.02 2.98
CA LEU A 225 -9.33 -11.24 2.99
C LEU A 225 -9.69 -12.60 3.61
N ARG A 226 -8.96 -13.67 3.28
CA ARG A 226 -9.23 -15.00 3.83
C ARG A 226 -9.13 -15.03 5.35
N ARG A 227 -8.21 -14.28 5.94
CA ARG A 227 -8.06 -14.14 7.39
C ARG A 227 -9.27 -13.48 8.04
N GLN A 228 -10.10 -12.75 7.28
CA GLN A 228 -11.33 -12.14 7.81
C GLN A 228 -12.50 -13.13 7.93
N ARG A 229 -12.46 -14.29 7.24
CA ARG A 229 -13.59 -15.24 7.20
C ARG A 229 -14.13 -15.65 8.58
N PRO A 230 -13.31 -15.94 9.60
CA PRO A 230 -13.82 -16.31 10.92
C PRO A 230 -14.70 -15.23 11.58
N PHE A 231 -14.54 -13.96 11.16
CA PHE A 231 -15.24 -12.81 11.75
C PHE A 231 -16.51 -12.42 10.97
N LEU A 232 -16.87 -13.18 9.94
CA LEU A 232 -18.05 -12.92 9.10
C LEU A 232 -19.27 -13.76 9.52
N GLU A 233 -19.11 -14.64 10.50
CA GLU A 233 -20.18 -15.50 10.98
C GLU A 233 -21.28 -14.65 11.65
N GLY A 234 -22.51 -14.86 11.22
CA GLY A 234 -23.66 -14.09 11.71
C GLY A 234 -23.84 -12.69 11.07
N ASP A 235 -22.93 -12.24 10.18
CA ASP A 235 -23.04 -10.96 9.47
C ASP A 235 -23.12 -11.17 7.94
N ASP A 236 -24.34 -11.30 7.40
CA ASP A 236 -24.58 -11.50 5.98
C ASP A 236 -24.07 -10.34 5.13
N ALA A 237 -24.18 -9.11 5.61
CA ALA A 237 -23.72 -7.93 4.88
C ALA A 237 -22.20 -7.92 4.73
N SER A 238 -21.45 -8.28 5.79
CA SER A 238 -20.00 -8.43 5.72
C SER A 238 -19.58 -9.62 4.87
N ARG A 239 -20.36 -10.72 4.82
CA ARG A 239 -20.12 -11.83 3.89
C ARG A 239 -20.26 -11.40 2.43
N VAL A 240 -21.30 -10.64 2.12
CA VAL A 240 -21.50 -10.10 0.76
C VAL A 240 -20.33 -9.16 0.39
N ALA A 241 -19.95 -8.24 1.27
CA ALA A 241 -18.83 -7.32 1.05
C ALA A 241 -17.50 -8.07 0.82
N TYR A 242 -17.25 -9.13 1.59
CA TYR A 242 -16.09 -9.99 1.42
C TYR A 242 -16.05 -10.67 0.04
N GLU A 243 -17.18 -11.26 -0.43
CA GLU A 243 -17.23 -11.90 -1.73
C GLU A 243 -17.11 -10.89 -2.88
N GLU A 244 -17.68 -9.70 -2.75
CA GLU A 244 -17.51 -8.60 -3.69
C GLU A 244 -16.03 -8.19 -3.78
N GLY A 245 -15.38 -7.95 -2.64
CA GLY A 245 -13.96 -7.59 -2.59
C GLY A 245 -13.05 -8.67 -3.13
N ARG A 246 -13.32 -9.95 -2.81
CA ARG A 246 -12.56 -11.07 -3.35
C ARG A 246 -12.61 -11.11 -4.89
N ARG A 247 -13.79 -10.89 -5.47
CA ARG A 247 -13.97 -10.83 -6.94
C ARG A 247 -13.28 -9.60 -7.52
N ALA A 248 -13.46 -8.42 -6.90
CA ALA A 248 -12.85 -7.18 -7.37
C ALA A 248 -11.31 -7.28 -7.40
N TRP A 249 -10.68 -7.85 -6.38
CA TRP A 249 -9.23 -8.04 -6.35
C TRP A 249 -8.75 -9.08 -7.37
N GLN A 250 -9.49 -10.16 -7.55
CA GLN A 250 -9.21 -11.15 -8.59
C GLN A 250 -9.25 -10.54 -9.99
N GLU A 251 -10.26 -9.71 -10.27
CA GLU A 251 -10.40 -9.01 -11.55
C GLU A 251 -9.29 -7.98 -11.75
N PHE A 252 -9.04 -7.14 -10.76
CA PHE A 252 -8.04 -6.07 -10.84
C PHE A 252 -6.63 -6.62 -11.07
N TYR A 253 -6.12 -7.44 -10.15
CA TYR A 253 -4.77 -7.98 -10.29
C TYR A 253 -4.69 -9.08 -11.34
N GLY A 254 -5.78 -9.81 -11.59
CA GLY A 254 -5.86 -10.80 -12.66
C GLY A 254 -5.68 -10.17 -14.05
N ALA A 255 -6.27 -9.01 -14.29
CA ALA A 255 -6.09 -8.26 -15.54
C ALA A 255 -4.64 -7.78 -15.71
N HIS A 256 -4.04 -7.23 -14.64
CA HIS A 256 -2.62 -6.82 -14.65
C HIS A 256 -1.69 -8.00 -14.93
N LEU A 257 -1.90 -9.11 -14.23
CA LEU A 257 -1.10 -10.33 -14.40
C LEU A 257 -1.22 -10.92 -15.81
N ALA A 258 -2.42 -10.90 -16.40
CA ALA A 258 -2.63 -11.32 -17.79
C ALA A 258 -1.87 -10.42 -18.82
N ASN A 259 -1.73 -9.12 -18.51
CA ASN A 259 -0.93 -8.20 -19.33
C ASN A 259 0.56 -8.49 -19.17
N GLU A 260 1.04 -8.73 -17.94
CA GLU A 260 2.43 -9.12 -17.68
C GLU A 260 2.80 -10.45 -18.37
N ILE A 261 1.92 -11.48 -18.30
CA ILE A 261 2.09 -12.74 -19.01
C ILE A 261 2.27 -12.48 -20.52
N SER A 262 1.43 -11.60 -21.06
CA SER A 262 1.47 -11.28 -22.47
C SER A 262 2.72 -10.53 -22.88
N ALA A 263 3.25 -9.67 -22.02
CA ALA A 263 4.52 -8.99 -22.23
C ALA A 263 5.68 -10.00 -22.17
N ALA A 264 5.71 -10.88 -21.17
CA ALA A 264 6.73 -11.92 -21.01
C ALA A 264 6.77 -12.88 -22.22
N VAL A 265 5.60 -13.30 -22.73
CA VAL A 265 5.51 -14.13 -23.94
C VAL A 265 6.07 -13.40 -25.16
N ARG A 266 5.74 -12.12 -25.37
CA ARG A 266 6.27 -11.32 -26.48
C ARG A 266 7.79 -11.12 -26.42
N SER A 267 8.34 -11.08 -25.22
CA SER A 267 9.78 -10.91 -24.96
C SER A 267 10.51 -12.25 -24.81
N PHE A 268 9.87 -13.38 -25.12
CA PHE A 268 10.42 -14.74 -25.02
C PHE A 268 10.87 -15.15 -23.60
N HIS A 269 10.35 -14.52 -22.54
CA HIS A 269 10.60 -14.89 -21.14
C HIS A 269 9.61 -15.96 -20.67
N TRP A 270 9.72 -17.18 -21.23
CA TRP A 270 8.72 -18.25 -21.05
C TRP A 270 8.58 -18.74 -19.61
N LEU A 271 9.68 -18.84 -18.86
CA LEU A 271 9.62 -19.27 -17.44
C LEU A 271 8.86 -18.27 -16.57
N ASP A 272 9.06 -16.98 -16.77
CA ASP A 272 8.31 -15.91 -16.11
C ASP A 272 6.82 -15.96 -16.49
N ALA A 273 6.52 -16.12 -17.79
CA ALA A 273 5.14 -16.25 -18.27
C ALA A 273 4.41 -17.46 -17.66
N ILE A 274 5.08 -18.62 -17.58
CA ILE A 274 4.52 -19.84 -16.97
C ILE A 274 4.28 -19.62 -15.47
N GLY A 275 5.25 -19.08 -14.73
CA GLY A 275 5.10 -18.79 -13.31
C GLY A 275 3.90 -17.88 -13.02
N LYS A 276 3.75 -16.80 -13.78
CA LYS A 276 2.61 -15.88 -13.69
C LYS A 276 1.29 -16.54 -14.08
N ALA A 277 1.27 -17.39 -15.11
CA ALA A 277 0.09 -18.13 -15.54
C ALA A 277 -0.39 -19.13 -14.47
N VAL A 278 0.53 -19.80 -13.77
CA VAL A 278 0.19 -20.66 -12.62
C VAL A 278 -0.47 -19.85 -11.51
N VAL A 279 0.09 -18.69 -11.14
CA VAL A 279 -0.52 -17.79 -10.13
C VAL A 279 -1.93 -17.38 -10.56
N LEU A 280 -2.09 -16.95 -11.82
CA LEU A 280 -3.41 -16.55 -12.34
C LEU A 280 -4.41 -17.72 -12.31
N GLY A 281 -4.00 -18.92 -12.71
CA GLY A 281 -4.84 -20.12 -12.69
C GLY A 281 -5.29 -20.54 -11.28
N VAL A 282 -4.40 -20.43 -10.30
CA VAL A 282 -4.69 -20.78 -8.90
C VAL A 282 -5.61 -19.75 -8.23
N TYR A 283 -5.32 -18.46 -8.39
CA TYR A 283 -6.00 -17.41 -7.63
C TYR A 283 -7.17 -16.75 -8.38
N HIS A 284 -7.24 -16.89 -9.71
CA HIS A 284 -8.34 -16.38 -10.53
C HIS A 284 -8.69 -17.33 -11.70
N PRO A 285 -9.15 -18.57 -11.43
CA PRO A 285 -9.37 -19.58 -12.47
C PRO A 285 -10.37 -19.15 -13.55
N HIS A 286 -11.46 -18.48 -13.18
CA HIS A 286 -12.44 -17.98 -14.17
C HIS A 286 -11.85 -16.92 -15.10
N GLY A 287 -11.07 -15.97 -14.55
CA GLY A 287 -10.39 -14.95 -15.34
C GLY A 287 -9.33 -15.56 -16.26
N PHE A 288 -8.59 -16.57 -15.81
CA PHE A 288 -7.62 -17.29 -16.64
C PHE A 288 -8.26 -17.81 -17.93
N TRP A 289 -9.39 -18.54 -17.84
CA TRP A 289 -10.09 -19.06 -19.01
C TRP A 289 -10.71 -17.96 -19.88
N HIS A 290 -11.21 -16.87 -19.28
CA HIS A 290 -11.71 -15.72 -20.03
C HIS A 290 -10.62 -15.06 -20.87
N HIS A 291 -9.47 -14.76 -20.27
CA HIS A 291 -8.32 -14.15 -20.95
C HIS A 291 -7.73 -15.08 -22.02
N ALA A 292 -7.61 -16.38 -21.74
CA ALA A 292 -7.12 -17.36 -22.68
C ALA A 292 -8.04 -17.46 -23.94
N ARG A 293 -9.37 -17.50 -23.74
CA ARG A 293 -10.34 -17.53 -24.85
C ARG A 293 -10.35 -16.23 -25.67
N LYS A 294 -10.26 -15.06 -25.02
CA LYS A 294 -10.22 -13.77 -25.71
C LYS A 294 -9.00 -13.64 -26.60
N LYS A 295 -7.82 -14.10 -26.14
CA LYS A 295 -6.57 -14.07 -26.93
C LYS A 295 -6.52 -15.15 -28.01
N GLY A 296 -7.01 -16.36 -27.73
CA GLY A 296 -7.15 -17.41 -28.76
C GLY A 296 -7.99 -16.95 -29.95
N ARG A 297 -9.09 -16.21 -29.71
CA ARG A 297 -9.92 -15.63 -30.78
C ARG A 297 -9.21 -14.54 -31.58
N LEU A 298 -8.32 -13.75 -30.96
CA LEU A 298 -7.54 -12.73 -31.64
C LEU A 298 -6.45 -13.35 -32.55
N VAL A 299 -5.77 -14.38 -32.08
CA VAL A 299 -4.78 -15.13 -32.87
C VAL A 299 -5.44 -15.81 -34.08
N LEU A 300 -6.61 -16.45 -33.89
CA LEU A 300 -7.37 -17.08 -34.98
C LEU A 300 -7.88 -16.05 -36.00
N ARG A 301 -8.28 -14.85 -35.57
CA ARG A 301 -8.71 -13.76 -36.48
C ARG A 301 -7.54 -13.11 -37.24
N GLY A 302 -6.34 -13.06 -36.65
CA GLY A 302 -5.13 -12.53 -37.32
C GLY A 302 -4.61 -13.43 -38.45
N GLN A 303 -4.92 -14.73 -38.43
CA GLN A 303 -4.54 -15.67 -39.49
C GLN A 303 -5.50 -15.72 -40.69
N THR A 304 -6.69 -15.11 -40.60
CA THR A 304 -7.68 -15.09 -41.69
C THR A 304 -7.65 -13.84 -42.54
N GLY A 305 -6.73 -12.91 -42.26
CA GLY A 305 -6.51 -11.71 -43.08
C GLY A 305 -5.74 -12.01 -44.36
N ARG A 306 -6.37 -12.69 -45.33
CA ARG A 306 -5.87 -12.73 -46.71
C ARG A 306 -5.96 -11.33 -47.32
N THR A 307 -4.83 -10.80 -47.73
CA THR A 307 -4.68 -9.61 -48.61
C THR A 307 -5.66 -9.64 -49.79
N PRO A 308 -6.36 -8.51 -50.07
CA PRO A 308 -7.09 -8.39 -51.33
C PRO A 308 -6.06 -8.27 -52.47
N ARG A 309 -6.19 -9.13 -53.46
CA ARG A 309 -5.49 -9.02 -54.72
C ARG A 309 -5.89 -7.68 -55.40
N THR A 310 -4.92 -6.82 -55.67
CA THR A 310 -5.05 -5.70 -56.61
C THR A 310 -5.41 -6.21 -57.99
N VAL A 311 -6.63 -5.90 -58.40
CA VAL A 311 -7.02 -6.05 -59.82
C VAL A 311 -6.63 -4.77 -60.53
N THR A 312 -5.58 -4.87 -61.35
CA THR A 312 -5.24 -3.85 -62.38
C THR A 312 -6.23 -3.99 -63.54
N HIS A 313 -7.02 -2.99 -63.77
CA HIS A 313 -7.68 -2.79 -65.09
C HIS A 313 -6.95 -1.70 -65.86
N ARG A 314 -6.71 -2.06 -67.14
CA ARG A 314 -6.18 -1.19 -68.17
C ARG A 314 -7.06 0.02 -68.45
#